data_350af697f28752dd5a1f39c30d8a844c
#
_entry.id   350af697f28752dd5a1f39c30d8a844c
#
_cell.length_a   1.000
_cell.length_b   1.000
_cell.length_c   1.000
_cell.angle_alpha   90.00
_cell.angle_beta   90.00
_cell.angle_gamma   90.00
#
_symmetry.space_group_name_H-M   'P 1'
#
loop_
_entity.id
_entity.type
_entity.pdbx_description
1 polymer ?
#
loop_
_entity_poly.entity_id
_entity_poly.type
_entity_poly.pdbx_seq_one_letter_code
_entity_poly.pdbx_strand_id
1 'polypeptide(L)'
;MENTLPAFEAAAALDVAVQEFDVRQLRCGALVCVHDEDFDRTSDAAEVLGAGKPVRACTLDEVRRLDCGDGARVPTLEEALTVMLPGSVPLIEHKGGDADRYVEELQRLGVSDRVVLQSFDWRFLQRVAALAPQLALGALGPNPIYAEPDEEVLALLRGFGAEVLHWRADALTRRHAELAHAAGLLAFSYTTDEPEGWRRGIELGLDAMCTNDPAAMQDYMSGA
;
A
#
# COMPACT_ATOMS: atom_id res chain seq x y z
N MET A 1 -4.96 15.62 1.47
CA MET A 1 -3.96 15.07 2.42
C MET A 1 -3.95 13.56 2.28
N GLU A 2 -2.78 12.94 2.09
CA GLU A 2 -2.60 11.49 1.98
C GLU A 2 -3.10 10.72 3.21
N ASN A 3 -3.44 9.45 3.05
CA ASN A 3 -3.83 8.54 4.14
C ASN A 3 -4.97 9.06 5.03
N THR A 4 -5.94 9.78 4.44
CA THR A 4 -7.14 10.30 5.15
C THR A 4 -8.43 9.83 4.48
N LEU A 5 -9.54 9.78 5.25
CA LEU A 5 -10.84 9.39 4.67
C LEU A 5 -11.26 10.27 3.50
N PRO A 6 -11.12 11.62 3.54
CA PRO A 6 -11.43 12.44 2.36
C PRO A 6 -10.62 12.10 1.11
N ALA A 7 -9.34 11.68 1.26
CA ALA A 7 -8.55 11.25 0.12
C ALA A 7 -9.06 9.93 -0.46
N PHE A 8 -9.42 8.97 0.40
CA PHE A 8 -9.99 7.68 -0.01
C PHE A 8 -11.36 7.85 -0.66
N GLU A 9 -12.20 8.72 -0.13
CA GLU A 9 -13.51 9.08 -0.72
C GLU A 9 -13.34 9.73 -2.10
N ALA A 10 -12.37 10.64 -2.25
CA ALA A 10 -12.06 11.28 -3.53
C ALA A 10 -11.59 10.26 -4.58
N ALA A 11 -10.72 9.32 -4.20
CA ALA A 11 -10.29 8.24 -5.08
C ALA A 11 -11.44 7.28 -5.43
N ALA A 12 -12.30 6.94 -4.46
CA ALA A 12 -13.48 6.12 -4.69
C ALA A 12 -14.46 6.79 -5.67
N ALA A 13 -14.61 8.12 -5.61
CA ALA A 13 -15.48 8.87 -6.51
C ALA A 13 -14.98 8.88 -7.98
N LEU A 14 -13.70 8.54 -8.19
CA LEU A 14 -13.10 8.36 -9.51
C LEU A 14 -13.18 6.91 -10.03
N ASP A 15 -13.83 6.00 -9.31
CA ASP A 15 -13.94 4.58 -9.65
C ASP A 15 -12.57 3.91 -9.91
N VAL A 16 -11.52 4.29 -9.15
CA VAL A 16 -10.22 3.64 -9.27
C VAL A 16 -10.29 2.18 -8.82
N ALA A 17 -9.73 1.28 -9.62
CA ALA A 17 -9.80 -0.16 -9.36
C ALA A 17 -9.04 -0.59 -8.09
N VAL A 18 -7.94 0.08 -7.78
CA VAL A 18 -7.07 -0.22 -6.63
C VAL A 18 -6.73 1.07 -5.91
N GLN A 19 -6.86 1.10 -4.57
CA GLN A 19 -6.42 2.21 -3.73
C GLN A 19 -5.29 1.74 -2.82
N GLU A 20 -4.12 2.35 -2.98
CA GLU A 20 -2.95 2.10 -2.17
C GLU A 20 -2.92 3.03 -0.97
N PHE A 21 -2.51 2.51 0.20
CA PHE A 21 -2.32 3.29 1.42
C PHE A 21 -1.44 2.57 2.45
N ASP A 22 -0.88 3.37 3.35
CA ASP A 22 0.13 2.95 4.31
C ASP A 22 -0.45 2.67 5.68
N VAL A 23 -0.03 1.59 6.32
CA VAL A 23 -0.53 1.20 7.64
C VAL A 23 0.60 0.93 8.62
N ARG A 24 0.44 1.47 9.85
CA ARG A 24 1.33 1.21 10.99
C ARG A 24 0.55 0.80 12.22
N GLN A 25 1.23 0.08 13.08
CA GLN A 25 0.68 -0.38 14.37
C GLN A 25 1.01 0.61 15.49
N LEU A 26 -0.01 1.00 16.26
CA LEU A 26 0.15 1.75 17.50
C LEU A 26 0.58 0.86 18.66
N ARG A 27 1.02 1.49 19.76
CA ARG A 27 1.39 0.80 21.01
C ARG A 27 0.30 -0.12 21.57
N CYS A 28 -0.96 0.25 21.39
CA CYS A 28 -2.11 -0.55 21.83
C CYS A 28 -2.51 -1.67 20.87
N GLY A 29 -1.80 -1.84 19.76
CA GLY A 29 -2.09 -2.84 18.72
C GLY A 29 -3.09 -2.37 17.66
N ALA A 30 -3.67 -1.17 17.76
CA ALA A 30 -4.53 -0.63 16.71
C ALA A 30 -3.70 -0.31 15.46
N LEU A 31 -4.28 -0.57 14.28
CA LEU A 31 -3.69 -0.28 12.98
C LEU A 31 -4.26 1.03 12.45
N VAL A 32 -3.40 1.98 12.06
CA VAL A 32 -3.76 3.32 11.58
C VAL A 32 -3.07 3.66 10.27
N CYS A 33 -3.68 4.57 9.50
CA CYS A 33 -3.18 4.97 8.19
C CYS A 33 -2.15 6.09 8.34
N VAL A 34 -0.88 5.80 8.08
CA VAL A 34 0.21 6.77 8.05
C VAL A 34 1.46 6.19 7.39
N HIS A 35 2.10 6.98 6.52
CA HIS A 35 3.33 6.59 5.84
C HIS A 35 4.56 6.64 6.76
N ASP A 36 4.78 7.79 7.42
CA ASP A 36 6.01 8.09 8.15
C ASP A 36 6.08 7.38 9.52
N GLU A 37 7.25 7.43 10.17
CA GLU A 37 7.43 6.85 11.50
C GLU A 37 6.77 7.68 12.62
N ASP A 38 6.36 8.91 12.31
CA ASP A 38 5.61 9.82 13.16
C ASP A 38 4.48 10.50 12.35
N PHE A 39 3.72 11.39 12.99
CA PHE A 39 2.58 12.09 12.36
C PHE A 39 2.90 13.55 11.99
N ASP A 40 4.13 14.02 12.18
CA ASP A 40 4.47 15.45 12.14
C ASP A 40 4.27 16.09 10.76
N ARG A 41 4.55 15.34 9.67
CA ARG A 41 4.41 15.85 8.31
C ARG A 41 2.96 16.00 7.86
N THR A 42 2.08 15.15 8.35
CA THR A 42 0.69 15.04 7.85
C THR A 42 -0.36 15.47 8.86
N SER A 43 0.05 16.02 10.01
CA SER A 43 -0.88 16.49 11.04
C SER A 43 -0.25 17.56 11.96
N ASP A 44 -1.04 18.03 12.93
CA ASP A 44 -0.59 18.91 14.02
C ASP A 44 0.13 18.17 15.17
N ALA A 45 0.64 16.97 14.93
CA ALA A 45 1.21 16.09 15.96
C ALA A 45 2.38 16.71 16.72
N ALA A 46 3.24 17.48 16.05
CA ALA A 46 4.35 18.17 16.71
C ALA A 46 3.90 19.09 17.85
N GLU A 47 2.72 19.73 17.71
CA GLU A 47 2.12 20.61 18.71
C GLU A 47 1.34 19.82 19.77
N VAL A 48 0.58 18.81 19.35
CA VAL A 48 -0.37 18.06 20.21
C VAL A 48 0.31 16.97 21.03
N LEU A 49 1.29 16.25 20.44
CA LEU A 49 1.95 15.09 21.05
C LEU A 49 3.42 15.32 21.36
N GLY A 50 4.02 16.38 20.80
CA GLY A 50 5.47 16.64 20.78
C GLY A 50 6.14 16.06 19.53
N ALA A 51 7.01 16.89 18.93
CA ALA A 51 7.68 16.58 17.67
C ALA A 51 8.45 15.24 17.70
N GLY A 52 8.36 14.48 16.62
CA GLY A 52 9.08 13.22 16.42
C GLY A 52 8.59 12.07 17.31
N LYS A 53 7.37 12.15 17.86
CA LYS A 53 6.83 11.04 18.64
C LYS A 53 6.49 9.86 17.74
N PRO A 54 7.18 8.70 17.88
CA PRO A 54 6.96 7.58 16.99
C PRO A 54 5.53 7.02 17.06
N VAL A 55 4.96 6.64 15.92
CA VAL A 55 3.62 6.01 15.80
C VAL A 55 3.48 4.84 16.77
N ARG A 56 4.49 3.97 16.85
CA ARG A 56 4.51 2.81 17.77
C ARG A 56 4.50 3.16 19.26
N ALA A 57 4.71 4.43 19.63
CA ALA A 57 4.64 4.91 21.01
C ALA A 57 3.29 5.59 21.34
N CYS A 58 2.45 5.83 20.33
CA CYS A 58 1.16 6.48 20.48
C CYS A 58 0.04 5.49 20.86
N THR A 59 -0.97 6.00 21.54
CA THR A 59 -2.25 5.32 21.77
C THR A 59 -3.29 5.81 20.74
N LEU A 60 -4.37 5.06 20.57
CA LEU A 60 -5.46 5.47 19.68
C LEU A 60 -6.12 6.78 20.14
N ASP A 61 -6.30 6.96 21.46
CA ASP A 61 -6.88 8.19 22.01
C ASP A 61 -6.01 9.43 21.73
N GLU A 62 -4.68 9.28 21.71
CA GLU A 62 -3.76 10.35 21.32
C GLU A 62 -3.90 10.67 19.84
N VAL A 63 -3.89 9.65 18.99
CA VAL A 63 -3.98 9.80 17.52
C VAL A 63 -5.33 10.40 17.09
N ARG A 64 -6.42 10.08 17.78
CA ARG A 64 -7.76 10.63 17.51
C ARG A 64 -7.87 12.15 17.74
N ARG A 65 -6.92 12.77 18.42
CA ARG A 65 -6.91 14.22 18.65
C ARG A 65 -6.22 14.99 17.52
N LEU A 66 -5.44 14.29 16.69
CA LEU A 66 -4.66 14.92 15.61
C LEU A 66 -5.57 15.44 14.51
N ASP A 67 -5.22 16.62 13.99
CA ASP A 67 -5.83 17.22 12.81
C ASP A 67 -4.87 17.08 11.61
N CYS A 68 -5.32 16.38 10.60
CA CYS A 68 -4.58 16.20 9.34
C CYS A 68 -4.88 17.31 8.31
N GLY A 69 -5.49 18.40 8.74
CA GLY A 69 -5.96 19.52 7.93
C GLY A 69 -7.46 19.43 7.62
N ASP A 70 -8.10 20.59 7.65
CA ASP A 70 -9.54 20.76 7.39
C ASP A 70 -10.44 19.88 8.27
N GLY A 71 -9.99 19.52 9.48
CA GLY A 71 -10.71 18.67 10.42
C GLY A 71 -10.61 17.17 10.10
N ALA A 72 -9.86 16.77 9.09
CA ALA A 72 -9.61 15.36 8.82
C ALA A 72 -8.80 14.71 9.96
N ARG A 73 -9.08 13.45 10.23
CA ARG A 73 -8.42 12.68 11.29
C ARG A 73 -7.58 11.54 10.69
N VAL A 74 -6.63 11.05 11.47
CA VAL A 74 -5.90 9.82 11.12
C VAL A 74 -6.88 8.64 11.17
N PRO A 75 -7.13 7.94 10.05
CA PRO A 75 -8.04 6.80 10.03
C PRO A 75 -7.41 5.56 10.67
N THR A 76 -8.24 4.70 11.23
CA THR A 76 -7.88 3.30 11.46
C THR A 76 -7.96 2.51 10.15
N LEU A 77 -7.32 1.33 10.11
CA LEU A 77 -7.45 0.38 9.00
C LEU A 77 -8.93 0.06 8.71
N GLU A 78 -9.74 -0.21 9.74
CA GLU A 78 -11.17 -0.51 9.59
C GLU A 78 -11.95 0.63 8.92
N GLU A 79 -11.71 1.88 9.32
CA GLU A 79 -12.35 3.06 8.72
C GLU A 79 -11.95 3.24 7.25
N ALA A 80 -10.67 3.08 6.93
CA ALA A 80 -10.18 3.14 5.56
C ALA A 80 -10.81 2.06 4.67
N LEU A 81 -10.83 0.82 5.14
CA LEU A 81 -11.43 -0.31 4.41
C LEU A 81 -12.93 -0.14 4.21
N THR A 82 -13.64 0.47 5.16
CA THR A 82 -15.08 0.75 5.02
C THR A 82 -15.38 1.68 3.84
N VAL A 83 -14.49 2.62 3.56
CA VAL A 83 -14.63 3.56 2.42
C VAL A 83 -14.25 2.89 1.10
N MET A 84 -13.16 2.11 1.07
CA MET A 84 -12.59 1.59 -0.18
C MET A 84 -13.33 0.35 -0.72
N LEU A 85 -13.66 -0.60 0.16
CA LEU A 85 -14.18 -1.91 -0.23
C LEU A 85 -15.47 -1.92 -1.09
N PRO A 86 -16.36 -0.93 -1.04
CA PRO A 86 -17.52 -0.89 -1.93
C PRO A 86 -17.17 -0.77 -3.41
N GLY A 87 -16.00 -0.19 -3.78
CA GLY A 87 -15.67 0.12 -5.17
C GLY A 87 -14.26 -0.23 -5.62
N SER A 88 -13.32 -0.42 -4.67
CA SER A 88 -11.90 -0.63 -5.00
C SER A 88 -11.33 -1.84 -4.26
N VAL A 89 -10.20 -2.36 -4.74
CA VAL A 89 -9.36 -3.30 -4.01
C VAL A 89 -8.36 -2.50 -3.16
N PRO A 90 -8.41 -2.61 -1.82
CA PRO A 90 -7.42 -1.97 -0.96
C PRO A 90 -6.06 -2.66 -1.10
N LEU A 91 -5.01 -1.89 -1.41
CA LEU A 91 -3.61 -2.31 -1.47
C LEU A 91 -2.89 -1.74 -0.25
N ILE A 92 -2.78 -2.53 0.79
CA ILE A 92 -2.31 -2.13 2.12
C ILE A 92 -0.80 -2.25 2.18
N GLU A 93 -0.06 -1.13 2.30
CA GLU A 93 1.37 -1.21 2.57
C GLU A 93 1.65 -1.33 4.06
N HIS A 94 2.32 -2.39 4.45
CA HIS A 94 2.89 -2.53 5.78
C HIS A 94 4.12 -1.63 5.96
N LYS A 95 4.02 -0.64 6.83
CA LYS A 95 5.11 0.28 7.23
C LYS A 95 5.67 -0.04 8.61
N GLY A 96 5.00 -0.90 9.39
CA GLY A 96 5.46 -1.33 10.70
C GLY A 96 4.36 -1.97 11.53
N GLY A 97 4.77 -2.91 12.37
CA GLY A 97 3.88 -3.69 13.22
C GLY A 97 4.00 -5.20 12.98
N ASP A 98 3.28 -5.98 13.77
CA ASP A 98 3.38 -7.43 13.80
C ASP A 98 2.43 -8.07 12.79
N ALA A 99 2.89 -9.07 12.03
CA ALA A 99 2.10 -9.80 11.05
C ALA A 99 0.83 -10.43 11.64
N ASP A 100 0.95 -10.95 12.87
CA ASP A 100 -0.18 -11.53 13.60
C ASP A 100 -1.31 -10.51 13.79
N ARG A 101 -0.99 -9.23 14.11
CA ARG A 101 -1.98 -8.16 14.27
C ARG A 101 -2.69 -7.78 12.98
N TYR A 102 -1.95 -7.71 11.86
CA TYR A 102 -2.56 -7.46 10.55
C TYR A 102 -3.52 -8.59 10.17
N VAL A 103 -3.08 -9.84 10.31
CA VAL A 103 -3.90 -11.01 9.99
C VAL A 103 -5.14 -11.08 10.88
N GLU A 104 -4.99 -10.93 12.21
CA GLU A 104 -6.11 -10.91 13.15
C GLU A 104 -7.14 -9.84 12.78
N GLU A 105 -6.70 -8.64 12.46
CA GLU A 105 -7.60 -7.53 12.14
C GLU A 105 -8.35 -7.78 10.82
N LEU A 106 -7.66 -8.21 9.76
CA LEU A 106 -8.30 -8.53 8.48
C LEU A 106 -9.27 -9.71 8.59
N GLN A 107 -8.96 -10.72 9.41
CA GLN A 107 -9.87 -11.82 9.71
C GLN A 107 -11.07 -11.36 10.54
N ARG A 108 -10.87 -10.52 11.56
CA ARG A 108 -11.95 -9.94 12.38
C ARG A 108 -12.93 -9.15 11.52
N LEU A 109 -12.42 -8.43 10.53
CA LEU A 109 -13.22 -7.64 9.59
C LEU A 109 -13.88 -8.51 8.49
N GLY A 110 -13.42 -9.75 8.30
CA GLY A 110 -13.93 -10.66 7.28
C GLY A 110 -13.59 -10.24 5.85
N VAL A 111 -12.40 -9.63 5.65
CA VAL A 111 -12.01 -9.01 4.37
C VAL A 111 -10.71 -9.59 3.79
N SER A 112 -10.19 -10.67 4.35
CA SER A 112 -8.90 -11.25 3.95
C SER A 112 -8.81 -11.67 2.47
N ASP A 113 -9.92 -11.93 1.81
CA ASP A 113 -10.02 -12.30 0.40
C ASP A 113 -10.33 -11.11 -0.53
N ARG A 114 -10.37 -9.90 0.04
CA ARG A 114 -10.78 -8.67 -0.66
C ARG A 114 -9.71 -7.58 -0.67
N VAL A 115 -8.55 -7.85 -0.10
CA VAL A 115 -7.44 -6.90 0.03
C VAL A 115 -6.14 -7.52 -0.44
N VAL A 116 -5.17 -6.70 -0.80
CA VAL A 116 -3.79 -7.10 -1.04
C VAL A 116 -2.93 -6.48 0.05
N LEU A 117 -2.09 -7.28 0.71
CA LEU A 117 -1.13 -6.79 1.71
C LEU A 117 0.27 -6.80 1.10
N GLN A 118 0.92 -5.64 1.07
CA GLN A 118 2.25 -5.49 0.47
C GLN A 118 3.29 -4.96 1.46
N SER A 119 4.55 -5.25 1.22
CA SER A 119 5.66 -4.77 2.05
C SER A 119 7.00 -4.84 1.35
N PHE A 120 7.92 -3.93 1.73
CA PHE A 120 9.36 -4.07 1.48
C PHE A 120 10.03 -5.10 2.41
N ASP A 121 9.42 -5.37 3.56
CA ASP A 121 9.87 -6.44 4.46
C ASP A 121 9.24 -7.78 4.04
N TRP A 122 9.96 -8.52 3.21
CA TRP A 122 9.49 -9.83 2.75
C TRP A 122 9.47 -10.90 3.84
N ARG A 123 10.16 -10.71 4.98
CA ARG A 123 10.03 -11.60 6.13
C ARG A 123 8.66 -11.44 6.79
N PHE A 124 8.17 -10.20 6.85
CA PHE A 124 6.80 -9.93 7.26
C PHE A 124 5.80 -10.65 6.34
N LEU A 125 5.95 -10.54 5.00
CA LEU A 125 5.09 -11.23 4.04
C LEU A 125 5.13 -12.75 4.19
N GLN A 126 6.32 -13.34 4.38
CA GLN A 126 6.47 -14.78 4.65
C GLN A 126 5.74 -15.21 5.93
N ARG A 127 5.76 -14.38 6.97
CA ARG A 127 5.02 -14.64 8.21
C ARG A 127 3.51 -14.56 7.96
N VAL A 128 3.03 -13.55 7.21
CA VAL A 128 1.62 -13.42 6.82
C VAL A 128 1.17 -14.63 6.00
N ALA A 129 1.95 -15.05 5.00
CA ALA A 129 1.65 -16.23 4.19
C ALA A 129 1.47 -17.51 5.02
N ALA A 130 2.29 -17.67 6.07
CA ALA A 130 2.18 -18.80 6.98
C ALA A 130 0.93 -18.75 7.88
N LEU A 131 0.44 -17.55 8.23
CA LEU A 131 -0.72 -17.34 9.10
C LEU A 131 -2.05 -17.33 8.32
N ALA A 132 -2.03 -16.79 7.09
CA ALA A 132 -3.22 -16.57 6.26
C ALA A 132 -2.89 -16.81 4.78
N PRO A 133 -2.72 -18.07 4.35
CA PRO A 133 -2.29 -18.41 2.98
C PRO A 133 -3.30 -18.00 1.89
N GLN A 134 -4.51 -17.60 2.27
CA GLN A 134 -5.53 -17.08 1.35
C GLN A 134 -5.44 -15.55 1.12
N LEU A 135 -4.60 -14.84 1.88
CA LEU A 135 -4.43 -13.40 1.73
C LEU A 135 -3.50 -13.10 0.56
N ALA A 136 -3.96 -12.32 -0.41
CA ALA A 136 -3.13 -11.88 -1.54
C ALA A 136 -1.96 -11.01 -1.06
N LEU A 137 -0.76 -11.30 -1.54
CA LEU A 137 0.47 -10.63 -1.11
C LEU A 137 1.18 -9.93 -2.27
N GLY A 138 1.63 -8.70 -2.02
CA GLY A 138 2.46 -7.90 -2.92
C GLY A 138 3.87 -7.70 -2.39
N ALA A 139 4.87 -8.04 -3.19
CA ALA A 139 6.27 -7.82 -2.83
C ALA A 139 6.76 -6.49 -3.40
N LEU A 140 7.00 -5.52 -2.51
CA LEU A 140 7.58 -4.23 -2.88
C LEU A 140 9.10 -4.32 -3.08
N GLY A 141 9.58 -3.63 -4.10
CA GLY A 141 11.01 -3.51 -4.40
C GLY A 141 11.35 -2.34 -5.32
N PRO A 142 12.66 -2.04 -5.49
CA PRO A 142 13.79 -2.77 -4.90
C PRO A 142 13.85 -2.65 -3.38
N ASN A 143 14.46 -3.63 -2.73
CA ASN A 143 14.76 -3.58 -1.31
C ASN A 143 16.28 -3.74 -1.07
N PRO A 144 16.81 -3.57 0.15
CA PRO A 144 18.24 -3.61 0.42
C PRO A 144 18.96 -4.91 0.02
N ILE A 145 18.21 -6.00 -0.16
CA ILE A 145 18.77 -7.32 -0.52
C ILE A 145 18.63 -7.58 -2.02
N TYR A 146 17.51 -7.16 -2.62
CA TYR A 146 17.15 -7.46 -4.01
C TYR A 146 16.95 -6.16 -4.80
N ALA A 147 17.90 -5.87 -5.69
CA ALA A 147 17.90 -4.64 -6.49
C ALA A 147 17.06 -4.77 -7.78
N GLU A 148 16.99 -5.97 -8.34
CA GLU A 148 16.29 -6.26 -9.59
C GLU A 148 15.36 -7.47 -9.45
N PRO A 149 14.21 -7.49 -10.13
CA PRO A 149 13.28 -8.62 -10.09
C PRO A 149 13.67 -9.67 -11.15
N ASP A 150 14.80 -10.34 -10.92
CA ASP A 150 15.27 -11.42 -11.77
C ASP A 150 14.54 -12.76 -11.50
N GLU A 151 14.91 -13.82 -12.21
CA GLU A 151 14.28 -15.13 -12.11
C GLU A 151 14.40 -15.74 -10.69
N GLU A 152 15.52 -15.48 -10.00
CA GLU A 152 15.73 -15.97 -8.62
C GLU A 152 14.79 -15.26 -7.65
N VAL A 153 14.67 -13.94 -7.77
CA VAL A 153 13.73 -13.12 -6.98
C VAL A 153 12.30 -13.57 -7.24
N LEU A 154 11.88 -13.74 -8.49
CA LEU A 154 10.52 -14.17 -8.81
C LEU A 154 10.21 -15.58 -8.29
N ALA A 155 11.18 -16.50 -8.35
CA ALA A 155 11.03 -17.82 -7.75
C ALA A 155 10.87 -17.77 -6.23
N LEU A 156 11.60 -16.87 -5.55
CA LEU A 156 11.46 -16.62 -4.12
C LEU A 156 10.06 -16.07 -3.78
N LEU A 157 9.58 -15.06 -4.53
CA LEU A 157 8.25 -14.45 -4.32
C LEU A 157 7.15 -15.50 -4.45
N ARG A 158 7.19 -16.31 -5.48
CA ARG A 158 6.26 -17.42 -5.66
C ARG A 158 6.37 -18.47 -4.54
N GLY A 159 7.58 -18.71 -4.06
CA GLY A 159 7.86 -19.70 -3.02
C GLY A 159 7.13 -19.41 -1.71
N PHE A 160 6.83 -18.16 -1.39
CA PHE A 160 6.01 -17.81 -0.23
C PHE A 160 4.58 -17.34 -0.58
N GLY A 161 4.17 -17.45 -1.84
CA GLY A 161 2.79 -17.19 -2.26
C GLY A 161 2.50 -15.72 -2.58
N ALA A 162 3.50 -14.90 -2.95
CA ALA A 162 3.22 -13.58 -3.50
C ALA A 162 2.48 -13.70 -4.85
N GLU A 163 1.56 -12.78 -5.09
CA GLU A 163 0.77 -12.66 -6.32
C GLU A 163 1.12 -11.41 -7.11
N VAL A 164 1.71 -10.40 -6.47
CA VAL A 164 2.07 -9.11 -7.08
C VAL A 164 3.55 -8.83 -6.88
N LEU A 165 4.24 -8.55 -8.00
CA LEU A 165 5.52 -7.86 -8.03
C LEU A 165 5.23 -6.37 -8.14
N HIS A 166 5.54 -5.59 -7.11
CA HIS A 166 5.31 -4.13 -7.09
C HIS A 166 6.65 -3.41 -6.99
N TRP A 167 7.10 -2.82 -8.10
CA TRP A 167 8.47 -2.34 -8.20
C TRP A 167 8.54 -0.87 -8.61
N ARG A 168 9.66 -0.21 -8.25
CA ARG A 168 9.89 1.18 -8.64
C ARG A 168 9.93 1.31 -10.17
N ALA A 169 9.16 2.25 -10.72
CA ALA A 169 8.90 2.36 -12.15
C ALA A 169 10.16 2.54 -13.02
N ASP A 170 11.15 3.31 -12.53
CA ASP A 170 12.41 3.56 -13.25
C ASP A 170 13.33 2.33 -13.34
N ALA A 171 13.16 1.38 -12.43
CA ALA A 171 13.92 0.13 -12.39
C ALA A 171 13.27 -1.02 -13.19
N LEU A 172 12.01 -0.85 -13.65
CA LEU A 172 11.34 -1.87 -14.45
C LEU A 172 11.71 -1.79 -15.94
N THR A 173 11.79 -2.97 -16.56
CA THR A 173 11.96 -3.16 -18.00
C THR A 173 10.87 -4.08 -18.52
N ARG A 174 10.66 -4.11 -19.85
CA ARG A 174 9.74 -5.09 -20.48
C ARG A 174 10.05 -6.53 -20.08
N ARG A 175 11.36 -6.88 -20.03
CA ARG A 175 11.79 -8.21 -19.60
C ARG A 175 11.32 -8.55 -18.19
N HIS A 176 11.36 -7.58 -17.25
CA HIS A 176 10.92 -7.81 -15.88
C HIS A 176 9.40 -8.08 -15.79
N ALA A 177 8.60 -7.34 -16.57
CA ALA A 177 7.15 -7.59 -16.66
C ALA A 177 6.85 -8.97 -17.27
N GLU A 178 7.50 -9.32 -18.38
CA GLU A 178 7.36 -10.63 -19.02
C GLU A 178 7.77 -11.79 -18.11
N LEU A 179 8.85 -11.64 -17.34
CA LEU A 179 9.28 -12.64 -16.37
C LEU A 179 8.30 -12.77 -15.20
N ALA A 180 7.75 -11.66 -14.69
CA ALA A 180 6.72 -11.67 -13.66
C ALA A 180 5.47 -12.42 -14.15
N HIS A 181 4.97 -12.09 -15.34
CA HIS A 181 3.82 -12.77 -15.96
C HIS A 181 4.09 -14.27 -16.20
N ALA A 182 5.28 -14.61 -16.72
CA ALA A 182 5.68 -16.02 -16.92
C ALA A 182 5.75 -16.78 -15.58
N ALA A 183 6.09 -16.08 -14.50
CA ALA A 183 6.05 -16.60 -13.15
C ALA A 183 4.63 -16.62 -12.55
N GLY A 184 3.61 -16.09 -13.22
CA GLY A 184 2.24 -16.01 -12.75
C GLY A 184 2.00 -14.92 -11.70
N LEU A 185 2.83 -13.86 -11.70
CA LEU A 185 2.68 -12.66 -10.87
C LEU A 185 2.10 -11.53 -11.71
N LEU A 186 1.30 -10.67 -11.08
CA LEU A 186 0.97 -9.36 -11.62
C LEU A 186 2.17 -8.42 -11.45
N ALA A 187 2.39 -7.53 -12.43
CA ALA A 187 3.47 -6.56 -12.44
C ALA A 187 2.93 -5.14 -12.22
N PHE A 188 3.15 -4.57 -11.04
CA PHE A 188 2.75 -3.22 -10.67
C PHE A 188 3.97 -2.30 -10.58
N SER A 189 3.75 -1.00 -10.76
CA SER A 189 4.79 0.01 -10.51
C SER A 189 4.35 1.14 -9.59
N TYR A 190 5.31 1.74 -8.89
CA TYR A 190 5.18 2.96 -8.09
C TYR A 190 6.36 3.88 -8.36
N THR A 191 6.29 5.19 -8.16
CA THR A 191 5.11 6.04 -8.32
C THR A 191 5.30 6.79 -9.63
N THR A 192 4.27 6.92 -10.42
CA THR A 192 4.33 7.61 -11.71
C THR A 192 3.21 8.64 -11.78
N ASP A 193 3.59 9.93 -11.78
CA ASP A 193 2.65 11.05 -11.73
C ASP A 193 2.63 11.85 -13.05
N GLU A 194 3.40 11.43 -14.05
CA GLU A 194 3.59 12.12 -15.29
C GLU A 194 3.18 11.29 -16.51
N PRO A 195 2.63 11.90 -17.58
CA PRO A 195 2.18 11.19 -18.78
C PRO A 195 3.24 10.27 -19.43
N GLU A 196 4.51 10.67 -19.37
CA GLU A 196 5.59 9.82 -19.90
C GLU A 196 5.76 8.53 -19.10
N GLY A 197 5.61 8.60 -17.78
CA GLY A 197 5.63 7.42 -16.90
C GLY A 197 4.45 6.48 -17.17
N TRP A 198 3.25 7.03 -17.35
CA TRP A 198 2.05 6.25 -17.66
C TRP A 198 2.17 5.55 -19.03
N ARG A 199 2.60 6.31 -20.06
CA ARG A 199 2.89 5.74 -21.39
C ARG A 199 3.89 4.59 -21.31
N ARG A 200 5.00 4.80 -20.56
CA ARG A 200 6.01 3.77 -20.38
C ARG A 200 5.46 2.54 -19.69
N GLY A 201 4.67 2.67 -18.64
CA GLY A 201 4.04 1.52 -17.95
C GLY A 201 3.15 0.70 -18.88
N ILE A 202 2.34 1.36 -19.73
CA ILE A 202 1.54 0.72 -20.77
C ILE A 202 2.44 -0.04 -21.75
N GLU A 203 3.50 0.62 -22.26
CA GLU A 203 4.46 0.00 -23.19
C GLU A 203 5.20 -1.18 -22.58
N LEU A 204 5.45 -1.18 -21.29
CA LEU A 204 6.06 -2.31 -20.57
C LEU A 204 5.09 -3.47 -20.37
N GLY A 205 3.77 -3.24 -20.49
CA GLY A 205 2.74 -4.22 -20.24
C GLY A 205 2.46 -4.44 -18.75
N LEU A 206 2.55 -3.39 -17.93
CA LEU A 206 2.23 -3.48 -16.51
C LEU A 206 0.73 -3.63 -16.28
N ASP A 207 0.35 -4.37 -15.25
CA ASP A 207 -1.05 -4.60 -14.87
C ASP A 207 -1.64 -3.43 -14.09
N ALA A 208 -0.81 -2.70 -13.32
CA ALA A 208 -1.20 -1.47 -12.65
C ALA A 208 -0.01 -0.52 -12.41
N MET A 209 -0.35 0.74 -12.20
CA MET A 209 0.60 1.81 -11.86
C MET A 209 0.04 2.64 -10.70
N CYS A 210 0.81 2.86 -9.64
CA CYS A 210 0.46 3.80 -8.59
C CYS A 210 0.75 5.23 -9.04
N THR A 211 -0.21 6.12 -8.82
CA THR A 211 -0.10 7.57 -9.06
C THR A 211 -0.72 8.34 -7.90
N ASN A 212 -0.17 9.52 -7.61
CA ASN A 212 -0.76 10.48 -6.67
C ASN A 212 -1.87 11.33 -7.33
N ASP A 213 -1.99 11.30 -8.66
CA ASP A 213 -3.03 12.02 -9.42
C ASP A 213 -3.83 11.06 -10.31
N PRO A 214 -4.76 10.28 -9.72
CA PRO A 214 -5.56 9.34 -10.48
C PRO A 214 -6.51 10.02 -11.47
N ALA A 215 -6.95 11.27 -11.22
CA ALA A 215 -7.79 12.00 -12.15
C ALA A 215 -7.03 12.33 -13.44
N ALA A 216 -5.83 12.90 -13.32
CA ALA A 216 -4.99 13.20 -14.48
C ALA A 216 -4.60 11.94 -15.25
N MET A 217 -4.33 10.84 -14.54
CA MET A 217 -4.03 9.55 -15.19
C MET A 217 -5.24 9.01 -15.97
N GLN A 218 -6.45 9.08 -15.43
CA GLN A 218 -7.69 8.67 -16.12
C GLN A 218 -7.96 9.52 -17.35
N ASP A 219 -7.78 10.85 -17.25
CA ASP A 219 -7.92 11.76 -18.40
C ASP A 219 -6.93 11.39 -19.51
N TYR A 220 -5.68 11.10 -19.14
CA TYR A 220 -4.65 10.62 -20.09
C TYR A 220 -5.05 9.32 -20.76
N MET A 221 -5.49 8.32 -19.98
CA MET A 221 -5.89 7.00 -20.49
C MET A 221 -7.12 7.07 -21.37
N SER A 222 -8.05 8.02 -21.12
CA SER A 222 -9.27 8.21 -21.89
C SER A 222 -9.02 8.93 -23.22
N GLY A 223 -7.95 9.71 -23.32
CA GLY A 223 -7.52 10.45 -24.52
C GLY A 223 -6.57 9.67 -25.43
N ALA A 224 -6.10 8.50 -24.98
CA ALA A 224 -5.25 7.59 -25.73
C ALA A 224 -6.08 6.53 -26.45
#